data_961a2edaf1844885895a00807cff9997
#
_entry.id   961a2edaf1844885895a00807cff9997
#
_cell.length_a   1.000
_cell.length_b   1.000
_cell.length_c   1.000
_cell.angle_alpha   90.00
_cell.angle_beta   90.00
_cell.angle_gamma   90.00
#
_symmetry.space_group_name_H-M   'P 1'
#
loop_
_entity.id
_entity.type
_entity.pdbx_description
1 polymer ?
#
loop_
_entity_poly.entity_id
_entity_poly.type
_entity_poly.pdbx_seq_one_letter_code
_entity_poly.pdbx_strand_id
1 'polypeptide(L)'
;MKEETLLQAFNLMSQSIILTELYEKNKEITSKYVHATSRGHEAIQIALGMQLKPFDWVSPYYRDDSLLLSIGMTPYELMLQLLAKYDDPFSAGKTYYSHPSLNDHDKPKIIHQSSATGMQAIPTTGIAMGIKFKEKTSLEKPKKNFEPVVVCSMGDASITEGEVAEAFQMASLKQLPILFLVQDNEWDISAYSDETRVCNAHEYSKGFGLESYSIDGTNFIKCFNTVEKILKKIRKDRKPVLLHAKVPLLNHHTSGVRMEWYRDDIDAVSYTH
;
A
#
# COMPACT_ATOMS: atom_id res chain seq x y z
N MET A 1 15.61 -14.82 -9.41
CA MET A 1 14.13 -14.91 -9.36
C MET A 1 13.69 -16.06 -10.26
N LYS A 2 12.66 -16.82 -9.89
CA LYS A 2 12.13 -17.91 -10.72
C LYS A 2 11.23 -17.34 -11.83
N GLU A 3 11.20 -18.02 -12.97
CA GLU A 3 10.34 -17.64 -14.11
C GLU A 3 8.84 -17.61 -13.71
N GLU A 4 8.39 -18.58 -12.94
CA GLU A 4 7.03 -18.64 -12.39
C GLU A 4 6.65 -17.38 -11.61
N THR A 5 7.57 -16.82 -10.80
CA THR A 5 7.35 -15.58 -10.06
C THR A 5 7.18 -14.38 -11.00
N LEU A 6 7.95 -14.34 -12.09
CA LEU A 6 7.83 -13.28 -13.09
C LEU A 6 6.52 -13.37 -13.87
N LEU A 7 6.10 -14.57 -14.26
CA LEU A 7 4.82 -14.78 -14.93
C LEU A 7 3.64 -14.43 -14.03
N GLN A 8 3.69 -14.82 -12.76
CA GLN A 8 2.66 -14.42 -11.79
C GLN A 8 2.59 -12.89 -11.63
N ALA A 9 3.73 -12.23 -11.48
CA ALA A 9 3.78 -10.77 -11.38
C ALA A 9 3.24 -10.09 -12.64
N PHE A 10 3.64 -10.56 -13.82
CA PHE A 10 3.13 -10.04 -15.09
C PHE A 10 1.61 -10.19 -15.20
N ASN A 11 1.06 -11.34 -14.82
CA ASN A 11 -0.38 -11.55 -14.82
C ASN A 11 -1.11 -10.59 -13.87
N LEU A 12 -0.59 -10.37 -12.67
CA LEU A 12 -1.18 -9.44 -11.69
C LEU A 12 -1.10 -8.00 -12.18
N MET A 13 0.02 -7.58 -12.76
CA MET A 13 0.17 -6.25 -13.37
C MET A 13 -0.83 -6.07 -14.52
N SER A 14 -0.96 -7.06 -15.40
CA SER A 14 -1.92 -7.03 -16.50
C SER A 14 -3.36 -6.94 -16.01
N GLN A 15 -3.73 -7.67 -14.96
CA GLN A 15 -5.05 -7.57 -14.34
C GLN A 15 -5.32 -6.16 -13.79
N SER A 16 -4.35 -5.55 -13.11
CA SER A 16 -4.49 -4.21 -12.57
C SER A 16 -4.65 -3.15 -13.67
N ILE A 17 -3.86 -3.25 -14.74
CA ILE A 17 -3.94 -2.36 -15.90
C ILE A 17 -5.30 -2.48 -16.57
N ILE A 18 -5.72 -3.71 -16.89
CA ILE A 18 -7.02 -3.98 -17.54
C ILE A 18 -8.18 -3.50 -16.67
N LEU A 19 -8.07 -3.65 -15.35
CA LEU A 19 -9.09 -3.17 -14.40
C LEU A 19 -9.23 -1.64 -14.48
N THR A 20 -8.10 -0.93 -14.48
CA THR A 20 -8.07 0.54 -14.67
C THR A 20 -8.70 0.95 -15.99
N GLU A 21 -8.31 0.30 -17.10
CA GLU A 21 -8.87 0.57 -18.43
C GLU A 21 -10.37 0.30 -18.49
N LEU A 22 -10.83 -0.75 -17.82
CA LEU A 22 -12.25 -1.07 -17.71
C LEU A 22 -13.03 0.01 -16.97
N TYR A 23 -12.45 0.56 -15.89
CA TYR A 23 -13.07 1.66 -15.15
C TYR A 23 -13.17 2.92 -16.01
N GLU A 24 -12.11 3.29 -16.71
CA GLU A 24 -12.10 4.45 -17.61
C GLU A 24 -13.05 4.29 -18.79
N LYS A 25 -13.10 3.10 -19.39
CA LYS A 25 -14.05 2.80 -20.48
C LYS A 25 -15.51 2.95 -20.05
N ASN A 26 -15.81 2.68 -18.77
CA ASN A 26 -17.15 2.76 -18.19
C ASN A 26 -17.31 3.96 -17.25
N LYS A 27 -16.56 5.05 -17.48
CA LYS A 27 -16.51 6.21 -16.59
C LYS A 27 -17.87 6.85 -16.27
N GLU A 28 -18.85 6.75 -17.19
CA GLU A 28 -20.21 7.23 -16.94
C GLU A 28 -20.89 6.56 -15.72
N ILE A 29 -20.46 5.34 -15.39
CA ILE A 29 -20.96 4.58 -14.24
C ILE A 29 -19.96 4.70 -13.09
N THR A 30 -18.70 4.40 -13.35
CA THR A 30 -17.66 4.26 -12.30
C THR A 30 -17.30 5.58 -11.65
N SER A 31 -17.33 6.70 -12.37
CA SER A 31 -17.02 8.02 -11.80
C SER A 31 -18.06 8.55 -10.82
N LYS A 32 -19.23 7.90 -10.70
CA LYS A 32 -20.21 8.19 -9.64
C LYS A 32 -19.70 7.78 -8.26
N TYR A 33 -18.71 6.90 -8.23
CA TYR A 33 -18.05 6.41 -7.02
C TYR A 33 -16.58 6.85 -7.05
N VAL A 34 -16.19 7.69 -6.11
CA VAL A 34 -14.80 8.15 -6.05
C VAL A 34 -13.87 6.97 -5.82
N HIS A 35 -12.89 6.81 -6.68
CA HIS A 35 -11.88 5.77 -6.60
C HIS A 35 -10.56 6.26 -7.19
N ALA A 36 -9.49 5.60 -6.83
CA ALA A 36 -8.18 5.72 -7.46
C ALA A 36 -7.69 4.34 -7.90
N THR A 37 -6.75 4.28 -8.79
CA THR A 37 -6.14 3.03 -9.26
C THR A 37 -4.63 3.07 -9.07
N SER A 38 -3.99 1.91 -8.99
CA SER A 38 -2.55 1.78 -8.79
C SER A 38 -1.72 2.01 -10.05
N ARG A 39 -2.30 2.61 -11.10
CA ARG A 39 -1.61 2.81 -12.38
C ARG A 39 -0.30 3.59 -12.21
N GLY A 40 0.82 2.90 -12.47
CA GLY A 40 2.19 3.37 -12.23
C GLY A 40 2.82 2.83 -10.93
N HIS A 41 2.03 2.30 -10.00
CA HIS A 41 2.47 1.77 -8.71
C HIS A 41 2.54 0.23 -8.68
N GLU A 42 2.15 -0.45 -9.75
CA GLU A 42 1.92 -1.89 -9.78
C GLU A 42 3.15 -2.69 -9.32
N ALA A 43 4.35 -2.29 -9.76
CA ALA A 43 5.56 -3.07 -9.52
C ALA A 43 5.91 -3.20 -8.03
N ILE A 44 5.90 -2.12 -7.27
CA ILE A 44 6.20 -2.16 -5.83
C ILE A 44 5.07 -2.82 -5.04
N GLN A 45 3.81 -2.57 -5.39
CA GLN A 45 2.65 -3.14 -4.71
C GLN A 45 2.61 -4.66 -4.87
N ILE A 46 2.77 -5.16 -6.09
CA ILE A 46 2.77 -6.59 -6.38
C ILE A 46 4.01 -7.27 -5.79
N ALA A 47 5.18 -6.63 -5.88
CA ALA A 47 6.39 -7.14 -5.25
C ALA A 47 6.24 -7.32 -3.73
N LEU A 48 5.50 -6.43 -3.07
CA LEU A 48 5.19 -6.55 -1.64
C LEU A 48 4.17 -7.65 -1.38
N GLY A 49 3.01 -7.61 -2.03
CA GLY A 49 1.89 -8.52 -1.74
C GLY A 49 2.23 -9.99 -1.97
N MET A 50 2.98 -10.32 -3.04
CA MET A 50 3.44 -11.68 -3.33
C MET A 50 4.34 -12.28 -2.24
N GLN A 51 4.89 -11.50 -1.31
CA GLN A 51 5.82 -11.94 -0.27
C GLN A 51 5.21 -11.93 1.14
N LEU A 52 4.01 -11.42 1.28
CA LEU A 52 3.29 -11.44 2.55
C LEU A 52 2.79 -12.84 2.87
N LYS A 53 2.65 -13.11 4.16
CA LYS A 53 2.19 -14.39 4.70
C LYS A 53 0.79 -14.24 5.28
N PRO A 54 -0.01 -15.33 5.38
CA PRO A 54 -1.35 -15.25 5.95
C PRO A 54 -1.43 -14.72 7.37
N PHE A 55 -0.33 -14.77 8.10
CA PHE A 55 -0.24 -14.24 9.46
C PHE A 55 0.23 -12.77 9.55
N ASP A 56 0.59 -12.16 8.41
CA ASP A 56 0.93 -10.74 8.35
C ASP A 56 -0.33 -9.87 8.36
N TRP A 57 -0.14 -8.59 8.66
CA TRP A 57 -1.19 -7.60 8.67
C TRP A 57 -0.87 -6.50 7.68
N VAL A 58 -1.89 -6.03 6.99
CA VAL A 58 -1.76 -4.96 5.98
C VAL A 58 -2.79 -3.88 6.24
N SER A 59 -2.36 -2.65 6.19
CA SER A 59 -3.22 -1.48 6.12
C SER A 59 -2.95 -0.80 4.77
N PRO A 60 -3.70 -1.15 3.73
CA PRO A 60 -3.60 -0.51 2.43
C PRO A 60 -4.17 0.91 2.46
N TYR A 61 -3.90 1.70 1.44
CA TYR A 61 -4.59 2.95 1.21
C TYR A 61 -5.38 2.90 -0.11
N TYR A 62 -6.11 3.95 -0.44
CA TYR A 62 -7.08 3.98 -1.53
C TYR A 62 -6.52 3.67 -2.93
N ARG A 63 -5.19 3.68 -3.13
CA ARG A 63 -4.53 3.39 -4.41
C ARG A 63 -3.89 1.99 -4.46
N ASP A 64 -4.17 1.12 -3.53
CA ASP A 64 -3.48 -0.16 -3.37
C ASP A 64 -4.20 -1.36 -4.03
N ASP A 65 -4.94 -1.15 -5.10
CA ASP A 65 -5.65 -2.25 -5.78
C ASP A 65 -4.71 -3.34 -6.31
N SER A 66 -3.51 -3.01 -6.80
CA SER A 66 -2.50 -4.02 -7.18
C SER A 66 -1.96 -4.81 -5.98
N LEU A 67 -1.80 -4.16 -4.82
CA LEU A 67 -1.44 -4.84 -3.57
C LEU A 67 -2.56 -5.81 -3.17
N LEU A 68 -3.82 -5.37 -3.22
CA LEU A 68 -4.98 -6.19 -2.89
C LEU A 68 -5.12 -7.40 -3.83
N LEU A 69 -4.93 -7.22 -5.15
CA LEU A 69 -4.89 -8.33 -6.11
C LEU A 69 -3.76 -9.31 -5.77
N SER A 70 -2.58 -8.82 -5.42
CA SER A 70 -1.42 -9.67 -5.14
C SER A 70 -1.51 -10.48 -3.84
N ILE A 71 -2.33 -10.05 -2.88
CA ILE A 71 -2.66 -10.82 -1.67
C ILE A 71 -3.86 -11.74 -1.83
N GLY A 72 -4.43 -11.81 -3.05
CA GLY A 72 -5.45 -12.78 -3.41
C GLY A 72 -6.89 -12.26 -3.42
N MET A 73 -7.11 -10.95 -3.44
CA MET A 73 -8.41 -10.40 -3.84
C MET A 73 -8.60 -10.53 -5.35
N THR A 74 -9.83 -10.65 -5.77
CA THR A 74 -10.18 -10.77 -7.18
C THR A 74 -10.61 -9.43 -7.79
N PRO A 75 -10.44 -9.22 -9.10
CA PRO A 75 -11.00 -8.07 -9.80
C PRO A 75 -12.51 -7.91 -9.58
N TYR A 76 -13.24 -9.04 -9.48
CA TYR A 76 -14.68 -9.04 -9.24
C TYR A 76 -15.03 -8.45 -7.85
N GLU A 77 -14.31 -8.85 -6.80
CA GLU A 77 -14.51 -8.31 -5.45
C GLU A 77 -14.21 -6.80 -5.39
N LEU A 78 -13.13 -6.34 -6.07
CA LEU A 78 -12.84 -4.92 -6.18
C LEU A 78 -13.94 -4.14 -6.91
N MET A 79 -14.50 -4.71 -7.98
CA MET A 79 -15.62 -4.10 -8.71
C MET A 79 -16.91 -4.06 -7.87
N LEU A 80 -17.20 -5.09 -7.10
CA LEU A 80 -18.35 -5.08 -6.17
C LEU A 80 -18.22 -3.95 -5.15
N GLN A 81 -17.02 -3.76 -4.61
CA GLN A 81 -16.73 -2.69 -3.65
C GLN A 81 -16.84 -1.31 -4.34
N LEU A 82 -16.23 -1.14 -5.52
CA LEU A 82 -16.31 0.11 -6.29
C LEU A 82 -17.75 0.53 -6.55
N LEU A 83 -18.58 -0.41 -6.98
CA LEU A 83 -19.98 -0.16 -7.37
C LEU A 83 -20.96 -0.21 -6.19
N ALA A 84 -20.46 -0.23 -4.96
CA ALA A 84 -21.24 -0.28 -3.73
C ALA A 84 -22.33 -1.39 -3.75
N LYS A 85 -21.97 -2.58 -4.22
CA LYS A 85 -22.90 -3.70 -4.35
C LYS A 85 -23.12 -4.40 -3.01
N TYR A 86 -24.36 -4.87 -2.78
CA TYR A 86 -24.69 -5.63 -1.59
C TYR A 86 -23.87 -6.92 -1.45
N ASP A 87 -23.50 -7.54 -2.57
CA ASP A 87 -22.69 -8.76 -2.62
C ASP A 87 -21.18 -8.51 -2.37
N ASP A 88 -20.76 -7.26 -2.08
CA ASP A 88 -19.42 -6.97 -1.60
C ASP A 88 -19.14 -7.73 -0.30
N PRO A 89 -18.20 -8.69 -0.29
CA PRO A 89 -17.98 -9.58 0.85
C PRO A 89 -17.36 -8.90 2.06
N PHE A 90 -16.87 -7.67 1.90
CA PHE A 90 -16.16 -6.94 2.96
C PHE A 90 -17.06 -6.01 3.75
N SER A 91 -18.05 -5.41 3.12
CA SER A 91 -18.87 -4.38 3.74
C SER A 91 -20.32 -4.32 3.27
N ALA A 92 -20.75 -5.19 2.36
CA ALA A 92 -22.05 -5.10 1.69
C ALA A 92 -22.26 -3.71 1.02
N GLY A 93 -21.22 -3.22 0.35
CA GLY A 93 -21.24 -1.95 -0.38
C GLY A 93 -21.15 -0.68 0.48
N LYS A 94 -20.73 -0.78 1.74
CA LYS A 94 -20.75 0.35 2.70
C LYS A 94 -19.39 1.02 2.86
N THR A 95 -18.28 0.39 2.44
CA THR A 95 -16.95 0.98 2.52
C THR A 95 -16.52 1.54 1.17
N TYR A 96 -15.47 2.33 1.24
CA TYR A 96 -14.81 2.92 0.09
C TYR A 96 -14.08 1.87 -0.76
N TYR A 97 -13.84 2.17 -2.04
CA TYR A 97 -12.97 1.37 -2.91
C TYR A 97 -11.57 1.18 -2.28
N SER A 98 -10.99 0.02 -2.46
CA SER A 98 -9.68 -0.36 -1.88
C SER A 98 -9.61 -0.30 -0.35
N HIS A 99 -10.74 -0.39 0.35
CA HIS A 99 -10.82 -0.43 1.81
C HIS A 99 -11.50 -1.72 2.32
N PRO A 100 -11.03 -2.90 1.94
CA PRO A 100 -11.62 -4.13 2.44
C PRO A 100 -11.27 -4.35 3.91
N SER A 101 -12.13 -5.07 4.61
CA SER A 101 -11.78 -5.76 5.86
C SER A 101 -11.61 -7.24 5.55
N LEU A 102 -10.43 -7.80 5.83
CA LEU A 102 -10.09 -9.17 5.46
C LEU A 102 -9.58 -9.94 6.69
N ASN A 103 -10.26 -11.01 7.03
CA ASN A 103 -9.86 -11.94 8.09
C ASN A 103 -9.96 -13.39 7.58
N ASP A 104 -9.17 -13.69 6.57
CA ASP A 104 -9.04 -15.01 5.97
C ASP A 104 -7.88 -15.77 6.60
N HIS A 105 -7.96 -17.10 6.62
CA HIS A 105 -6.87 -17.96 7.12
C HIS A 105 -5.70 -18.06 6.14
N ASP A 106 -5.97 -17.93 4.86
CA ASP A 106 -5.01 -18.13 3.77
C ASP A 106 -4.44 -16.84 3.20
N LYS A 107 -4.91 -15.69 3.69
CA LYS A 107 -4.51 -14.36 3.22
C LYS A 107 -4.01 -13.48 4.37
N PRO A 108 -3.15 -12.48 4.10
CA PRO A 108 -2.84 -11.44 5.07
C PRO A 108 -4.10 -10.76 5.58
N LYS A 109 -4.07 -10.34 6.84
CA LYS A 109 -5.24 -9.72 7.50
C LYS A 109 -5.28 -8.23 7.23
N ILE A 110 -6.48 -7.71 6.98
CA ILE A 110 -6.73 -6.29 6.82
C ILE A 110 -7.85 -5.90 7.79
N ILE A 111 -7.57 -4.92 8.67
CA ILE A 111 -8.62 -4.32 9.50
C ILE A 111 -9.38 -3.25 8.71
N HIS A 112 -10.54 -2.85 9.23
CA HIS A 112 -11.23 -1.67 8.71
C HIS A 112 -10.34 -0.44 8.78
N GLN A 113 -10.41 0.41 7.75
CA GLN A 113 -9.56 1.58 7.60
C GLN A 113 -10.38 2.83 7.34
N SER A 114 -9.79 3.97 7.68
CA SER A 114 -10.29 5.29 7.31
C SER A 114 -9.81 5.68 5.91
N SER A 115 -10.63 6.44 5.19
CA SER A 115 -10.25 7.07 3.92
C SER A 115 -9.44 8.36 4.11
N ALA A 116 -9.36 8.89 5.33
CA ALA A 116 -8.57 10.08 5.62
C ALA A 116 -7.08 9.79 5.47
N THR A 117 -6.38 10.65 4.75
CA THR A 117 -4.96 10.51 4.42
C THR A 117 -4.13 10.38 5.71
N GLY A 118 -3.27 9.37 5.78
CA GLY A 118 -2.39 9.13 6.92
C GLY A 118 -3.03 8.42 8.14
N MET A 119 -4.36 8.42 8.25
CA MET A 119 -5.07 7.88 9.42
C MET A 119 -4.80 6.40 9.70
N GLN A 120 -4.46 5.61 8.68
CA GLN A 120 -4.11 4.20 8.87
C GLN A 120 -2.83 3.97 9.68
N ALA A 121 -1.96 4.98 9.79
CA ALA A 121 -0.67 4.84 10.48
C ALA A 121 -0.83 4.51 11.98
N ILE A 122 -1.76 5.17 12.68
CA ILE A 122 -2.01 4.96 14.11
C ILE A 122 -2.55 3.54 14.41
N PRO A 123 -3.67 3.09 13.82
CA PRO A 123 -4.17 1.73 14.08
C PRO A 123 -3.18 0.64 13.63
N THR A 124 -2.45 0.85 12.54
CA THR A 124 -1.42 -0.08 12.08
C THR A 124 -0.28 -0.22 13.09
N THR A 125 0.15 0.90 13.68
CA THR A 125 1.13 0.91 14.77
C THR A 125 0.57 0.19 16.01
N GLY A 126 -0.71 0.37 16.32
CA GLY A 126 -1.41 -0.35 17.39
C GLY A 126 -1.43 -1.86 17.18
N ILE A 127 -1.64 -2.35 15.95
CA ILE A 127 -1.54 -3.79 15.62
C ILE A 127 -0.12 -4.31 15.91
N ALA A 128 0.91 -3.59 15.47
CA ALA A 128 2.30 -3.97 15.72
C ALA A 128 2.64 -3.98 17.22
N MET A 129 2.07 -3.07 17.99
CA MET A 129 2.17 -3.09 19.48
C MET A 129 1.49 -4.34 20.05
N GLY A 130 0.31 -4.69 19.59
CA GLY A 130 -0.43 -5.89 20.01
C GLY A 130 0.36 -7.17 19.71
N ILE A 131 0.98 -7.29 18.54
CA ILE A 131 1.86 -8.41 18.18
C ILE A 131 3.03 -8.48 19.17
N LYS A 132 3.72 -7.39 19.38
CA LYS A 132 4.87 -7.35 20.30
C LYS A 132 4.47 -7.64 21.75
N PHE A 133 3.29 -7.21 22.17
CA PHE A 133 2.75 -7.54 23.49
C PHE A 133 2.52 -9.04 23.64
N LYS A 134 1.89 -9.69 22.65
CA LYS A 134 1.68 -11.15 22.64
C LYS A 134 3.00 -11.92 22.70
N GLU A 135 4.00 -11.49 21.93
CA GLU A 135 5.35 -12.09 21.94
C GLU A 135 6.02 -11.99 23.32
N LYS A 136 5.90 -10.84 24.00
CA LYS A 136 6.52 -10.61 25.32
C LYS A 136 5.81 -11.33 26.46
N THR A 137 4.50 -11.44 26.40
CA THR A 137 3.69 -12.02 27.49
C THR A 137 3.49 -13.52 27.34
N SER A 138 3.98 -14.12 26.25
CA SER A 138 3.78 -15.55 25.93
C SER A 138 2.30 -15.97 25.95
N LEU A 139 1.38 -15.04 25.67
CA LEU A 139 -0.05 -15.33 25.54
C LEU A 139 -0.33 -16.32 24.42
N GLU A 140 0.50 -16.32 23.40
CA GLU A 140 0.52 -17.35 22.38
C GLU A 140 1.87 -18.08 22.43
N LYS A 141 1.85 -19.42 22.41
CA LYS A 141 3.09 -20.20 22.33
C LYS A 141 3.84 -19.84 21.06
N PRO A 142 5.15 -19.54 21.13
CA PRO A 142 5.94 -19.27 19.94
C PRO A 142 5.79 -20.41 18.92
N LYS A 143 5.27 -20.11 17.76
CA LYS A 143 5.25 -21.07 16.64
C LYS A 143 6.52 -20.87 15.83
N LYS A 144 7.21 -21.94 15.50
CA LYS A 144 8.39 -21.89 14.64
C LYS A 144 8.01 -21.22 13.30
N ASN A 145 8.80 -20.26 12.86
CA ASN A 145 8.58 -19.49 11.63
C ASN A 145 7.29 -18.63 11.61
N PHE A 146 6.85 -18.19 12.78
CA PHE A 146 5.67 -17.33 12.93
C PHE A 146 6.12 -15.97 13.51
N GLU A 147 6.75 -15.17 12.66
CA GLU A 147 7.15 -13.80 12.98
C GLU A 147 6.33 -12.82 12.11
N PRO A 148 5.11 -12.45 12.53
CA PRO A 148 4.26 -11.57 11.74
C PRO A 148 4.89 -10.18 11.57
N VAL A 149 4.70 -9.61 10.39
CA VAL A 149 5.03 -8.23 10.04
C VAL A 149 3.73 -7.47 9.83
N VAL A 150 3.75 -6.21 10.20
CA VAL A 150 2.64 -5.30 9.89
C VAL A 150 3.09 -4.35 8.79
N VAL A 151 2.27 -4.16 7.77
CA VAL A 151 2.52 -3.21 6.68
C VAL A 151 1.56 -2.05 6.79
N CYS A 152 2.09 -0.84 6.79
CA CYS A 152 1.35 0.39 6.61
C CYS A 152 1.70 0.97 5.24
N SER A 153 0.78 0.89 4.28
CA SER A 153 0.95 1.49 2.96
C SER A 153 0.32 2.88 2.93
N MET A 154 1.01 3.84 2.31
CA MET A 154 0.54 5.21 2.23
C MET A 154 1.14 5.94 1.01
N GLY A 155 0.49 7.02 0.60
CA GLY A 155 1.04 7.95 -0.37
C GLY A 155 2.05 8.92 0.28
N ASP A 156 2.80 9.60 -0.56
CA ASP A 156 3.85 10.52 -0.17
C ASP A 156 3.34 11.78 0.58
N ALA A 157 2.21 12.32 0.19
CA ALA A 157 1.59 13.44 0.90
C ALA A 157 1.18 13.08 2.35
N SER A 158 0.92 11.80 2.62
CA SER A 158 0.54 11.34 3.97
C SER A 158 1.60 11.64 5.04
N ILE A 159 2.87 11.81 4.68
CA ILE A 159 3.93 12.10 5.67
C ILE A 159 3.80 13.47 6.33
N THR A 160 2.99 14.36 5.76
CA THR A 160 2.73 15.69 6.32
C THR A 160 1.66 15.66 7.43
N GLU A 161 0.94 14.54 7.57
CA GLU A 161 -0.07 14.37 8.60
C GLU A 161 0.54 14.10 9.97
N GLY A 162 0.01 14.72 11.02
CA GLY A 162 0.51 14.59 12.40
C GLY A 162 0.49 13.14 12.89
N GLU A 163 -0.54 12.39 12.56
CA GLU A 163 -0.71 10.98 12.91
C GLU A 163 0.43 10.09 12.40
N VAL A 164 0.98 10.42 11.23
CA VAL A 164 2.12 9.67 10.66
C VAL A 164 3.40 9.95 11.46
N ALA A 165 3.63 11.19 11.88
CA ALA A 165 4.75 11.55 12.74
C ALA A 165 4.68 10.80 14.09
N GLU A 166 3.49 10.76 14.71
CA GLU A 166 3.27 10.02 15.96
C GLU A 166 3.47 8.51 15.78
N ALA A 167 3.01 7.94 14.67
CA ALA A 167 3.21 6.54 14.34
C ALA A 167 4.70 6.20 14.17
N PHE A 168 5.47 7.03 13.46
CA PHE A 168 6.91 6.86 13.29
C PHE A 168 7.65 6.92 14.63
N GLN A 169 7.31 7.93 15.45
CA GLN A 169 7.87 8.09 16.81
C GLN A 169 7.60 6.84 17.67
N MET A 170 6.35 6.40 17.72
CA MET A 170 5.95 5.24 18.52
C MET A 170 6.59 3.95 18.01
N ALA A 171 6.61 3.73 16.68
CA ALA A 171 7.21 2.55 16.08
C ALA A 171 8.71 2.46 16.40
N SER A 172 9.42 3.57 16.27
CA SER A 172 10.85 3.66 16.62
C SER A 172 11.09 3.46 18.11
N LEU A 173 10.38 4.20 18.97
CA LEU A 173 10.52 4.11 20.43
C LEU A 173 10.26 2.68 20.94
N LYS A 174 9.23 2.02 20.45
CA LYS A 174 8.84 0.67 20.86
C LYS A 174 9.50 -0.43 20.06
N GLN A 175 10.30 -0.10 19.03
CA GLN A 175 10.95 -1.09 18.15
C GLN A 175 9.94 -2.09 17.59
N LEU A 176 8.93 -1.60 16.87
CA LEU A 176 7.80 -2.40 16.40
C LEU A 176 8.12 -3.12 15.08
N PRO A 177 7.57 -4.34 14.84
CA PRO A 177 7.78 -5.09 13.61
C PRO A 177 6.89 -4.57 12.46
N ILE A 178 7.11 -3.34 12.03
CA ILE A 178 6.29 -2.65 11.04
C ILE A 178 7.13 -2.20 9.84
N LEU A 179 6.58 -2.37 8.64
CA LEU A 179 7.02 -1.77 7.40
C LEU A 179 6.11 -0.60 7.06
N PHE A 180 6.65 0.59 6.99
CA PHE A 180 6.00 1.74 6.37
C PHE A 180 6.42 1.77 4.89
N LEU A 181 5.48 1.49 3.98
CA LEU A 181 5.67 1.69 2.54
C LEU A 181 5.10 3.04 2.16
N VAL A 182 5.95 3.94 1.69
CA VAL A 182 5.53 5.23 1.14
C VAL A 182 5.75 5.22 -0.37
N GLN A 183 4.66 5.36 -1.11
CA GLN A 183 4.63 5.37 -2.57
C GLN A 183 4.59 6.81 -3.04
N ASP A 184 5.74 7.29 -3.51
CA ASP A 184 5.98 8.69 -3.85
C ASP A 184 5.77 8.91 -5.35
N ASN A 185 4.63 9.49 -5.69
CA ASN A 185 4.28 9.87 -7.06
C ASN A 185 4.35 11.39 -7.29
N GLU A 186 4.83 12.15 -6.30
CA GLU A 186 5.03 13.60 -6.32
C GLU A 186 3.74 14.44 -6.40
N TRP A 187 2.56 13.83 -6.28
CA TRP A 187 1.29 14.54 -6.38
C TRP A 187 0.41 14.37 -5.14
N ASP A 188 -0.02 15.49 -4.60
CA ASP A 188 -1.04 15.59 -3.56
C ASP A 188 -2.30 16.25 -4.16
N ILE A 189 -3.23 15.40 -4.64
CA ILE A 189 -4.38 15.79 -5.44
C ILE A 189 -3.92 16.54 -6.71
N SER A 190 -3.89 17.87 -6.67
CA SER A 190 -3.47 18.76 -7.76
C SER A 190 -2.24 19.60 -7.41
N ALA A 191 -1.71 19.47 -6.19
CA ALA A 191 -0.49 20.13 -5.77
C ALA A 191 0.73 19.26 -6.01
N TYR A 192 1.81 19.84 -6.48
CA TYR A 192 3.07 19.12 -6.68
C TYR A 192 3.87 19.06 -5.38
N SER A 193 4.83 18.14 -5.32
CA SER A 193 5.55 17.83 -4.07
C SER A 193 6.29 18.99 -3.44
N ASP A 194 6.82 19.93 -4.24
CA ASP A 194 7.53 21.12 -3.75
C ASP A 194 6.59 22.19 -3.14
N GLU A 195 5.29 22.10 -3.43
CA GLU A 195 4.26 22.95 -2.82
C GLU A 195 3.79 22.41 -1.47
N THR A 196 4.02 21.11 -1.17
CA THR A 196 3.40 20.44 -0.02
C THR A 196 4.38 19.96 1.03
N ARG A 197 5.66 19.71 0.68
CA ARG A 197 6.64 19.15 1.62
C ARG A 197 8.08 19.57 1.31
N VAL A 198 8.86 19.75 2.36
CA VAL A 198 10.27 20.16 2.28
C VAL A 198 11.24 19.00 2.02
N CYS A 199 10.81 17.75 2.26
CA CYS A 199 11.63 16.56 2.06
C CYS A 199 10.75 15.34 1.78
N ASN A 200 11.34 14.31 1.17
CA ASN A 200 10.65 13.05 0.94
C ASN A 200 10.60 12.17 2.22
N ALA A 201 9.83 11.07 2.16
CA ALA A 201 9.63 10.20 3.31
C ALA A 201 10.91 9.53 3.82
N HIS A 202 11.87 9.23 2.92
CA HIS A 202 13.15 8.64 3.31
C HIS A 202 13.95 9.60 4.19
N GLU A 203 13.97 10.88 3.86
CA GLU A 203 14.66 11.90 4.65
C GLU A 203 13.91 12.23 5.93
N TYR A 204 12.59 12.40 5.84
CA TYR A 204 11.73 12.68 6.99
C TYR A 204 11.82 11.62 8.08
N SER A 205 11.82 10.34 7.71
CA SER A 205 11.88 9.23 8.67
C SER A 205 13.17 9.15 9.49
N LYS A 206 14.27 9.72 9.00
CA LYS A 206 15.55 9.77 9.72
C LYS A 206 15.45 10.56 11.02
N GLY A 207 14.62 11.62 11.04
CA GLY A 207 14.35 12.41 12.23
C GLY A 207 13.73 11.61 13.39
N PHE A 208 13.09 10.48 13.09
CA PHE A 208 12.50 9.56 14.04
C PHE A 208 13.40 8.34 14.36
N GLY A 209 14.60 8.28 13.79
CA GLY A 209 15.51 7.15 13.97
C GLY A 209 15.06 5.86 13.26
N LEU A 210 14.21 5.95 12.24
CA LEU A 210 13.80 4.81 11.42
C LEU A 210 14.91 4.44 10.43
N GLU A 211 15.19 3.14 10.32
CA GLU A 211 15.95 2.64 9.19
C GLU A 211 15.11 2.78 7.93
N SER A 212 15.65 3.39 6.88
CA SER A 212 14.89 3.69 5.68
C SER A 212 15.67 3.40 4.40
N TYR A 213 14.94 3.00 3.37
CA TYR A 213 15.43 2.73 2.03
C TYR A 213 14.66 3.57 1.03
N SER A 214 15.34 4.00 -0.05
CA SER A 214 14.70 4.67 -1.19
C SER A 214 15.04 3.91 -2.47
N ILE A 215 14.01 3.59 -3.26
CA ILE A 215 14.14 2.81 -4.50
C ILE A 215 13.31 3.39 -5.63
N ASP A 216 13.68 3.02 -6.85
CA ASP A 216 12.80 3.08 -8.01
C ASP A 216 11.72 2.00 -7.86
N GLY A 217 10.47 2.43 -7.67
CA GLY A 217 9.31 1.57 -7.46
C GLY A 217 8.72 0.98 -8.73
N THR A 218 9.27 1.30 -9.91
CA THR A 218 8.80 0.79 -11.22
C THR A 218 9.50 -0.49 -11.65
N ASN A 219 10.68 -0.76 -11.11
CA ASN A 219 11.45 -1.96 -11.44
C ASN A 219 11.06 -3.12 -10.52
N PHE A 220 10.22 -4.03 -11.03
CA PHE A 220 9.70 -5.16 -10.26
C PHE A 220 10.80 -6.01 -9.60
N ILE A 221 11.86 -6.37 -10.35
CA ILE A 221 12.93 -7.24 -9.82
C ILE A 221 13.65 -6.56 -8.65
N LYS A 222 13.95 -5.27 -8.79
CA LYS A 222 14.57 -4.46 -7.73
C LYS A 222 13.65 -4.33 -6.52
N CYS A 223 12.36 -4.05 -6.77
CA CYS A 223 11.32 -3.99 -5.72
C CYS A 223 11.23 -5.31 -4.96
N PHE A 224 11.09 -6.43 -5.67
CA PHE A 224 10.93 -7.75 -5.08
C PHE A 224 12.13 -8.13 -4.18
N ASN A 225 13.36 -7.96 -4.68
CA ASN A 225 14.56 -8.27 -3.92
C ASN A 225 14.73 -7.37 -2.69
N THR A 226 14.38 -6.07 -2.82
CA THR A 226 14.47 -5.12 -1.70
C THR A 226 13.41 -5.43 -0.63
N VAL A 227 12.18 -5.70 -1.04
CA VAL A 227 11.08 -6.09 -0.13
C VAL A 227 11.42 -7.38 0.61
N GLU A 228 11.95 -8.39 -0.11
CA GLU A 228 12.39 -9.65 0.52
C GLU A 228 13.42 -9.41 1.63
N LYS A 229 14.44 -8.60 1.33
CA LYS A 229 15.46 -8.23 2.31
C LYS A 229 14.85 -7.52 3.54
N ILE A 230 13.96 -6.57 3.31
CA ILE A 230 13.33 -5.79 4.37
C ILE A 230 12.42 -6.66 5.23
N LEU A 231 11.55 -7.48 4.62
CA LEU A 231 10.65 -8.36 5.36
C LEU A 231 11.43 -9.39 6.20
N LYS A 232 12.49 -9.99 5.64
CA LYS A 232 13.40 -10.88 6.39
C LYS A 232 14.04 -10.16 7.58
N LYS A 233 14.47 -8.91 7.38
CA LYS A 233 15.06 -8.10 8.44
C LYS A 233 14.06 -7.78 9.54
N ILE A 234 12.86 -7.31 9.21
CA ILE A 234 11.82 -6.99 10.21
C ILE A 234 11.42 -8.24 10.99
N ARG A 235 11.28 -9.39 10.32
CA ARG A 235 10.99 -10.67 10.99
C ARG A 235 12.07 -11.04 12.01
N LYS A 236 13.33 -10.90 11.62
CA LYS A 236 14.48 -11.24 12.49
C LYS A 236 14.68 -10.22 13.61
N ASP A 237 14.75 -8.94 13.27
CA ASP A 237 15.22 -7.89 14.19
C ASP A 237 14.07 -7.28 15.01
N ARG A 238 12.81 -7.51 14.59
CA ARG A 238 11.59 -6.98 15.20
C ARG A 238 11.63 -5.45 15.36
N LYS A 239 12.15 -4.76 14.32
CA LYS A 239 12.33 -3.31 14.27
C LYS A 239 11.59 -2.70 13.09
N PRO A 240 11.18 -1.43 13.20
CA PRO A 240 10.49 -0.74 12.10
C PRO A 240 11.47 -0.42 10.97
N VAL A 241 10.95 -0.44 9.76
CA VAL A 241 11.66 0.00 8.55
C VAL A 241 10.71 0.84 7.71
N LEU A 242 11.22 1.90 7.07
CA LEU A 242 10.52 2.64 6.04
C LEU A 242 11.09 2.31 4.66
N LEU A 243 10.21 2.03 3.71
CA LEU A 243 10.54 1.88 2.29
C LEU A 243 9.86 3.02 1.51
N HIS A 244 10.67 3.92 0.99
CA HIS A 244 10.25 4.97 0.07
C HIS A 244 10.43 4.46 -1.36
N ALA A 245 9.34 4.38 -2.13
CA ALA A 245 9.32 3.93 -3.51
C ALA A 245 8.89 5.08 -4.42
N LYS A 246 9.79 5.53 -5.29
CA LYS A 246 9.45 6.50 -6.34
C LYS A 246 8.69 5.80 -7.45
N VAL A 247 7.51 6.33 -7.77
CA VAL A 247 6.58 5.75 -8.75
C VAL A 247 5.93 6.88 -9.57
N PRO A 248 5.57 6.67 -10.83
CA PRO A 248 4.83 7.67 -11.59
C PRO A 248 3.33 7.58 -11.27
N LEU A 249 2.63 8.71 -11.33
CA LEU A 249 1.17 8.75 -11.38
C LEU A 249 0.73 8.70 -12.84
N LEU A 250 0.34 7.52 -13.34
CA LEU A 250 -0.01 7.28 -14.75
C LEU A 250 -1.52 7.32 -15.04
N ASN A 251 -2.32 7.65 -14.04
CA ASN A 251 -3.75 7.88 -14.17
C ASN A 251 -4.16 9.09 -13.32
N HIS A 252 -5.45 9.38 -13.29
CA HIS A 252 -6.01 10.46 -12.47
C HIS A 252 -5.67 10.27 -10.99
N HIS A 253 -5.60 11.36 -10.23
CA HIS A 253 -5.42 11.25 -8.79
C HIS A 253 -6.57 10.45 -8.18
N THR A 254 -7.80 10.79 -8.54
CA THR A 254 -9.01 9.98 -8.33
C THR A 254 -9.95 10.16 -9.51
N SER A 255 -11.01 9.36 -9.59
CA SER A 255 -12.06 9.53 -10.60
C SER A 255 -12.73 10.92 -10.56
N GLY A 256 -12.69 11.60 -9.43
CA GLY A 256 -13.20 12.97 -9.24
C GLY A 256 -12.17 14.08 -9.41
N VAL A 257 -10.88 13.74 -9.54
CA VAL A 257 -9.79 14.70 -9.77
C VAL A 257 -8.93 14.21 -10.93
N ARG A 258 -9.30 14.66 -12.11
CA ARG A 258 -8.71 14.17 -13.35
C ARG A 258 -7.42 14.90 -13.69
N MET A 259 -6.42 14.17 -14.17
CA MET A 259 -5.07 14.69 -14.44
C MET A 259 -5.06 15.82 -15.46
N GLU A 260 -5.94 15.80 -16.47
CA GLU A 260 -6.08 16.85 -17.47
C GLU A 260 -6.54 18.20 -16.92
N TRP A 261 -6.93 18.27 -15.67
CA TRP A 261 -7.35 19.54 -15.03
C TRP A 261 -6.20 20.29 -14.37
N TYR A 262 -5.08 19.61 -14.08
CA TYR A 262 -4.00 20.22 -13.28
C TYR A 262 -2.59 19.88 -13.77
N ARG A 263 -2.44 19.04 -14.80
CA ARG A 263 -1.14 18.67 -15.36
C ARG A 263 -1.02 19.19 -16.79
N ASP A 264 0.03 20.00 -17.04
CA ASP A 264 0.37 20.50 -18.36
C ASP A 264 1.21 19.52 -19.17
N ASP A 265 1.97 18.66 -18.48
CA ASP A 265 2.82 17.62 -19.04
C ASP A 265 2.12 16.25 -19.01
N ILE A 266 1.45 15.91 -20.07
CA ILE A 266 0.93 14.53 -20.21
C ILE A 266 2.07 13.62 -20.68
N ASP A 267 3.14 13.53 -19.90
CA ASP A 267 4.21 12.54 -20.09
C ASP A 267 3.79 11.12 -19.69
N ALA A 268 2.51 10.90 -19.40
CA ALA A 268 1.95 9.56 -19.18
C ALA A 268 2.20 8.61 -20.37
N VAL A 269 2.48 9.13 -21.56
CA VAL A 269 2.79 8.33 -22.75
C VAL A 269 4.21 7.77 -22.73
N SER A 270 5.18 8.43 -22.10
CA SER A 270 6.59 8.00 -22.09
C SER A 270 6.84 6.72 -21.27
N TYR A 271 5.92 6.34 -20.39
CA TYR A 271 6.02 5.15 -19.53
C TYR A 271 5.17 3.96 -20.02
N THR A 272 4.50 4.08 -21.17
CA THR A 272 3.67 3.01 -21.74
C THR A 272 4.36 2.19 -22.83
N HIS A 273 5.65 2.43 -23.08
CA HIS A 273 6.46 1.72 -24.07
C HIS A 273 7.59 0.91 -23.44
#